data_b33bf9d98379fe3505d2afcbfc0cf64e
#
_entry.id   b33bf9d98379fe3505d2afcbfc0cf64e
#
_cell.length_a   1.000
_cell.length_b   1.000
_cell.length_c   1.000
_cell.angle_alpha   90.00
_cell.angle_beta   90.00
_cell.angle_gamma   90.00
#
_symmetry.space_group_name_H-M   'P 1'
#
loop_
_entity.id
_entity.type
_entity.pdbx_description
1 polymer ?
#
loop_
_entity_poly.entity_id
_entity_poly.type
_entity_poly.pdbx_seq_one_letter_code
_entity_poly.pdbx_strand_id
1 'polypeptide(L)'
;KLPFAIEGEKSIFDGLEISKDTKLCEAYMGKYPVISISLKGINAAAYEGAFDFAVQIMQRAAEAFQFLCDSECLSEHDKEAYKKLLDSNMSEAVFCSGLRRLSELLAKHYGTKVILLIDEYDVPLAKAFANGYYDQMVFLIRNLLEQALKTNSSLKLAVLTGCMRISKESIFTGLN
;
A
#
# COMPACT_ATOMS: atom_id res chain seq x y z
N LYS A 1 15.48 -12.83 8.05
CA LYS A 1 16.15 -11.61 7.52
C LYS A 1 15.08 -10.76 6.86
N LEU A 2 14.99 -9.48 7.21
CA LEU A 2 14.10 -8.55 6.51
C LEU A 2 14.67 -8.35 5.08
N PRO A 3 13.84 -8.43 4.01
CA PRO A 3 14.33 -8.39 2.63
C PRO A 3 14.99 -7.06 2.24
N PHE A 4 14.94 -6.05 3.09
CA PHE A 4 15.52 -4.73 2.86
C PHE A 4 16.83 -4.48 3.64
N ALA A 5 17.31 -5.45 4.40
CA ALA A 5 18.64 -5.40 4.99
C ALA A 5 19.64 -6.07 4.02
N ILE A 6 20.23 -5.29 3.14
CA ILE A 6 21.33 -5.73 2.29
C ILE A 6 22.57 -5.82 3.19
N GLU A 7 22.91 -7.04 3.62
CA GLU A 7 24.14 -7.28 4.39
C GLU A 7 25.36 -7.04 3.49
N GLY A 8 26.22 -6.14 3.93
CA GLY A 8 27.56 -5.95 3.32
C GLY A 8 27.66 -4.87 2.25
N GLU A 9 26.56 -4.23 1.85
CA GLU A 9 26.62 -3.05 0.98
C GLU A 9 26.61 -1.77 1.81
N LYS A 10 27.36 -0.76 1.34
CA LYS A 10 27.22 0.61 1.87
C LYS A 10 25.75 1.01 1.77
N SER A 11 25.22 1.60 2.83
CA SER A 11 23.84 2.10 2.84
C SER A 11 23.67 3.06 1.66
N ILE A 12 22.55 2.91 0.92
CA ILE A 12 22.19 3.86 -0.15
C ILE A 12 21.98 5.29 0.40
N PHE A 13 21.92 5.45 1.71
CA PHE A 13 21.79 6.73 2.41
C PHE A 13 23.13 7.32 2.86
N ASP A 14 24.27 6.60 2.64
CA ASP A 14 25.59 7.10 3.01
C ASP A 14 25.91 8.40 2.28
N GLY A 15 26.31 9.42 3.04
CA GLY A 15 26.58 10.76 2.52
C GLY A 15 25.35 11.67 2.36
N LEU A 16 24.13 11.15 2.55
CA LEU A 16 22.93 11.96 2.60
C LEU A 16 22.72 12.56 4.00
N GLU A 17 22.00 13.68 4.08
CA GLU A 17 21.73 14.38 5.35
C GLU A 17 21.07 13.46 6.39
N ILE A 18 20.16 12.58 5.94
CA ILE A 18 19.46 11.63 6.81
C ILE A 18 20.40 10.65 7.52
N SER A 19 21.54 10.30 6.90
CA SER A 19 22.52 9.38 7.51
C SER A 19 23.22 9.95 8.74
N LYS A 20 23.14 11.28 8.94
CA LYS A 20 23.67 11.96 10.12
C LYS A 20 22.78 11.78 11.36
N ASP A 21 21.48 11.49 11.16
CA ASP A 21 20.58 11.14 12.26
C ASP A 21 20.68 9.65 12.59
N THR A 22 21.70 9.31 13.35
CA THR A 22 21.98 7.91 13.75
C THR A 22 20.83 7.29 14.53
N LYS A 23 20.13 8.05 15.37
CA LYS A 23 18.99 7.57 16.16
C LYS A 23 17.82 7.16 15.27
N LEU A 24 17.52 7.98 14.25
CA LEU A 24 16.47 7.68 13.30
C LEU A 24 16.84 6.45 12.43
N CYS A 25 18.08 6.41 11.96
CA CYS A 25 18.60 5.27 11.20
C CYS A 25 18.52 3.97 12.02
N GLU A 26 18.97 3.96 13.26
CA GLU A 26 18.89 2.80 14.16
C GLU A 26 17.45 2.38 14.46
N ALA A 27 16.51 3.32 14.55
CA ALA A 27 15.13 3.04 14.88
C ALA A 27 14.32 2.46 13.69
N TYR A 28 14.65 2.82 12.46
CA TYR A 28 13.80 2.53 11.29
C TYR A 28 14.48 1.77 10.16
N MET A 29 15.77 1.99 9.90
CA MET A 29 16.46 1.42 8.75
C MET A 29 16.49 -0.11 8.84
N GLY A 30 15.89 -0.79 7.86
CA GLY A 30 15.84 -2.26 7.81
C GLY A 30 15.04 -2.92 8.95
N LYS A 31 14.24 -2.17 9.74
CA LYS A 31 13.49 -2.71 10.90
C LYS A 31 12.05 -3.10 10.59
N TYR A 32 11.49 -2.60 9.50
CA TYR A 32 10.08 -2.79 9.17
C TYR A 32 9.93 -3.24 7.72
N PRO A 33 9.00 -4.16 7.41
CA PRO A 33 8.59 -4.40 6.04
C PRO A 33 7.88 -3.15 5.50
N VAL A 34 8.11 -2.84 4.23
CA VAL A 34 7.55 -1.65 3.56
C VAL A 34 6.71 -2.09 2.38
N ILE A 35 5.44 -1.67 2.36
CA ILE A 35 4.58 -1.74 1.18
C ILE A 35 4.62 -0.37 0.52
N SER A 36 5.06 -0.31 -0.74
CA SER A 36 5.11 0.92 -1.52
C SER A 36 4.27 0.76 -2.78
N ILE A 37 3.31 1.66 -2.98
CA ILE A 37 2.48 1.72 -4.17
C ILE A 37 2.42 3.15 -4.72
N SER A 38 2.31 3.29 -6.04
CA SER A 38 1.94 4.55 -6.68
C SER A 38 0.63 4.38 -7.43
N LEU A 39 -0.32 5.26 -7.17
CA LEU A 39 -1.63 5.25 -7.81
C LEU A 39 -1.64 6.03 -9.15
N LYS A 40 -0.49 6.56 -9.58
CA LYS A 40 -0.32 7.33 -10.83
C LYS A 40 -0.85 6.62 -12.07
N GLY A 41 -0.72 5.29 -12.12
CA GLY A 41 -1.10 4.49 -13.27
C GLY A 41 -2.61 4.31 -13.46
N ILE A 42 -3.44 4.72 -12.49
CA ILE A 42 -4.89 4.59 -12.58
C ILE A 42 -5.44 5.70 -13.47
N ASN A 43 -5.62 5.40 -14.75
CA ASN A 43 -6.12 6.35 -15.75
C ASN A 43 -6.82 5.60 -16.90
N ALA A 44 -8.12 5.81 -17.04
CA ALA A 44 -8.93 5.26 -18.13
C ALA A 44 -10.09 6.19 -18.46
N ALA A 45 -10.73 5.96 -19.61
CA ALA A 45 -11.89 6.73 -20.04
C ALA A 45 -13.16 6.39 -19.25
N ALA A 46 -13.24 5.19 -18.66
CA ALA A 46 -14.36 4.71 -17.85
C ALA A 46 -13.87 4.08 -16.55
N TYR A 47 -14.78 3.97 -15.55
CA TYR A 47 -14.48 3.45 -14.22
C TYR A 47 -13.94 2.02 -14.25
N GLU A 48 -14.54 1.15 -15.05
CA GLU A 48 -14.17 -0.25 -15.16
C GLU A 48 -12.70 -0.41 -15.55
N GLY A 49 -12.27 0.32 -16.59
CA GLY A 49 -10.86 0.31 -17.00
C GLY A 49 -9.93 0.93 -15.96
N ALA A 50 -10.37 1.94 -15.22
CA ALA A 50 -9.59 2.51 -14.12
C ALA A 50 -9.46 1.52 -12.95
N PHE A 51 -10.52 0.75 -12.66
CA PHE A 51 -10.49 -0.30 -11.67
C PHE A 51 -9.53 -1.44 -12.08
N ASP A 52 -9.52 -1.84 -13.35
CA ASP A 52 -8.56 -2.85 -13.86
C ASP A 52 -7.10 -2.41 -13.63
N PHE A 53 -6.77 -1.13 -13.86
CA PHE A 53 -5.44 -0.60 -13.52
C PHE A 53 -5.17 -0.61 -12.03
N ALA A 54 -6.16 -0.30 -11.20
CA ALA A 54 -6.05 -0.37 -9.74
C ALA A 54 -5.74 -1.80 -9.26
N VAL A 55 -6.43 -2.80 -9.82
CA VAL A 55 -6.18 -4.23 -9.57
C VAL A 55 -4.74 -4.60 -9.94
N GLN A 56 -4.25 -4.20 -11.11
CA GLN A 56 -2.86 -4.47 -11.53
C GLN A 56 -1.83 -3.86 -10.57
N ILE A 57 -2.08 -2.66 -10.06
CA ILE A 57 -1.19 -2.03 -9.05
C ILE A 57 -1.18 -2.85 -7.76
N MET A 58 -2.34 -3.30 -7.28
CA MET A 58 -2.44 -4.13 -6.09
C MET A 58 -1.74 -5.48 -6.27
N GLN A 59 -1.92 -6.13 -7.44
CA GLN A 59 -1.24 -7.37 -7.78
C GLN A 59 0.28 -7.22 -7.73
N ARG A 60 0.83 -6.20 -8.39
CA ARG A 60 2.28 -5.92 -8.39
C ARG A 60 2.82 -5.66 -6.99
N ALA A 61 2.04 -4.96 -6.15
CA ALA A 61 2.42 -4.75 -4.75
C ALA A 61 2.45 -6.07 -3.97
N ALA A 62 1.50 -6.98 -4.24
CA ALA A 62 1.47 -8.30 -3.62
C ALA A 62 2.58 -9.21 -4.15
N GLU A 63 2.84 -9.21 -5.47
CA GLU A 63 3.89 -10.02 -6.12
C GLU A 63 5.29 -9.81 -5.52
N ALA A 64 5.58 -8.61 -5.01
CA ALA A 64 6.84 -8.33 -4.31
C ALA A 64 7.05 -9.20 -3.05
N PHE A 65 6.00 -9.87 -2.57
CA PHE A 65 5.99 -10.67 -1.35
C PHE A 65 5.57 -12.13 -1.59
N GLN A 66 5.89 -12.71 -2.76
CA GLN A 66 5.50 -14.08 -3.12
C GLN A 66 5.93 -15.15 -2.10
N PHE A 67 7.00 -14.91 -1.35
CA PHE A 67 7.42 -15.78 -0.25
C PHE A 67 6.35 -16.02 0.82
N LEU A 68 5.30 -15.19 0.88
CA LEU A 68 4.17 -15.40 1.79
C LEU A 68 3.38 -16.67 1.48
N CYS A 69 3.43 -17.16 0.23
CA CYS A 69 2.82 -18.45 -0.15
C CYS A 69 3.44 -19.64 0.62
N ASP A 70 4.75 -19.57 0.89
CA ASP A 70 5.52 -20.64 1.51
C ASP A 70 5.84 -20.33 2.99
N SER A 71 5.28 -19.25 3.55
CA SER A 71 5.53 -18.85 4.92
C SER A 71 4.97 -19.85 5.93
N GLU A 72 5.82 -20.35 6.81
CA GLU A 72 5.44 -21.21 7.94
C GLU A 72 4.69 -20.43 9.04
N CYS A 73 4.83 -19.11 9.07
CA CYS A 73 4.15 -18.22 10.02
C CYS A 73 2.68 -17.96 9.67
N LEU A 74 2.24 -18.36 8.46
CA LEU A 74 0.89 -18.12 7.95
C LEU A 74 0.08 -19.41 7.93
N SER A 75 -1.19 -19.31 8.36
CA SER A 75 -2.15 -20.39 8.20
C SER A 75 -2.54 -20.56 6.72
N GLU A 76 -3.12 -21.71 6.36
CA GLU A 76 -3.66 -21.92 5.01
C GLU A 76 -4.73 -20.89 4.65
N HIS A 77 -5.54 -20.46 5.62
CA HIS A 77 -6.51 -19.39 5.42
C HIS A 77 -5.83 -18.04 5.06
N ASP A 78 -4.70 -17.72 5.70
CA ASP A 78 -3.92 -16.52 5.39
C ASP A 78 -3.34 -16.60 3.98
N LYS A 79 -2.80 -17.75 3.58
CA LYS A 79 -2.27 -17.98 2.24
C LYS A 79 -3.36 -17.89 1.15
N GLU A 80 -4.55 -18.43 1.42
CA GLU A 80 -5.70 -18.27 0.52
C GLU A 80 -6.13 -16.79 0.40
N ALA A 81 -6.10 -16.04 1.50
CA ALA A 81 -6.39 -14.61 1.46
C ALA A 81 -5.32 -13.83 0.66
N TYR A 82 -4.05 -14.25 0.73
CA TYR A 82 -2.97 -13.69 -0.07
C TYR A 82 -3.16 -13.98 -1.57
N LYS A 83 -3.53 -15.22 -1.94
CA LYS A 83 -3.78 -15.59 -3.35
C LYS A 83 -4.86 -14.73 -4.00
N LYS A 84 -5.87 -14.27 -3.23
CA LYS A 84 -6.88 -13.35 -3.76
C LYS A 84 -6.31 -11.98 -4.16
N LEU A 85 -5.17 -11.56 -3.58
CA LEU A 85 -4.48 -10.32 -3.97
C LEU A 85 -3.67 -10.49 -5.27
N LEU A 86 -3.43 -11.72 -5.69
CA LEU A 86 -2.74 -12.05 -6.94
C LEU A 86 -3.72 -12.34 -8.09
N ASP A 87 -5.04 -12.34 -7.82
CA ASP A 87 -6.06 -12.64 -8.83
C ASP A 87 -6.34 -11.42 -9.72
N SER A 88 -6.27 -11.60 -11.04
CA SER A 88 -6.63 -10.57 -12.02
C SER A 88 -8.12 -10.19 -12.00
N ASN A 89 -8.97 -11.08 -11.51
CA ASN A 89 -10.41 -10.84 -11.33
C ASN A 89 -10.76 -10.40 -9.90
N MET A 90 -9.85 -9.65 -9.28
CA MET A 90 -10.04 -9.13 -7.93
C MET A 90 -11.32 -8.28 -7.83
N SER A 91 -12.18 -8.60 -6.86
CA SER A 91 -13.36 -7.75 -6.61
C SER A 91 -12.99 -6.44 -5.91
N GLU A 92 -13.84 -5.42 -6.01
CA GLU A 92 -13.65 -4.14 -5.29
C GLU A 92 -13.49 -4.34 -3.77
N ALA A 93 -14.23 -5.26 -3.18
CA ALA A 93 -14.13 -5.56 -1.74
C ALA A 93 -12.74 -6.11 -1.37
N VAL A 94 -12.18 -6.98 -2.20
CA VAL A 94 -10.81 -7.51 -2.02
C VAL A 94 -9.79 -6.39 -2.22
N PHE A 95 -9.93 -5.58 -3.26
CA PHE A 95 -9.06 -4.43 -3.53
C PHE A 95 -9.05 -3.45 -2.35
N CYS A 96 -10.21 -3.00 -1.88
CA CYS A 96 -10.34 -2.05 -0.77
C CYS A 96 -9.70 -2.56 0.53
N SER A 97 -9.75 -3.87 0.77
CA SER A 97 -9.10 -4.49 1.94
C SER A 97 -7.64 -4.89 1.70
N GLY A 98 -7.15 -4.78 0.46
CA GLY A 98 -5.88 -5.37 0.02
C GLY A 98 -4.66 -4.89 0.79
N LEU A 99 -4.48 -3.58 0.95
CA LEU A 99 -3.34 -3.02 1.69
C LEU A 99 -3.37 -3.41 3.18
N ARG A 100 -4.54 -3.41 3.81
CA ARG A 100 -4.69 -3.87 5.18
C ARG A 100 -4.34 -5.35 5.29
N ARG A 101 -4.90 -6.18 4.42
CA ARG A 101 -4.65 -7.63 4.41
C ARG A 101 -3.15 -7.92 4.20
N LEU A 102 -2.51 -7.27 3.24
CA LEU A 102 -1.09 -7.44 2.99
C LEU A 102 -0.24 -7.01 4.20
N SER A 103 -0.63 -5.91 4.88
CA SER A 103 0.02 -5.48 6.12
C SER A 103 -0.11 -6.53 7.24
N GLU A 104 -1.29 -7.11 7.42
CA GLU A 104 -1.56 -8.17 8.41
C GLU A 104 -0.68 -9.42 8.16
N LEU A 105 -0.60 -9.84 6.90
CA LEU A 105 0.19 -11.02 6.49
C LEU A 105 1.69 -10.80 6.70
N LEU A 106 2.21 -9.65 6.29
CA LEU A 106 3.61 -9.28 6.51
C LEU A 106 3.93 -9.13 8.00
N ALA A 107 3.03 -8.53 8.77
CA ALA A 107 3.23 -8.40 10.22
C ALA A 107 3.26 -9.77 10.92
N LYS A 108 2.43 -10.72 10.50
CA LYS A 108 2.48 -12.11 11.00
C LYS A 108 3.80 -12.80 10.63
N HIS A 109 4.24 -12.65 9.38
CA HIS A 109 5.47 -13.28 8.88
C HIS A 109 6.71 -12.76 9.60
N TYR A 110 6.84 -11.43 9.74
CA TYR A 110 8.03 -10.79 10.30
C TYR A 110 7.97 -10.54 11.83
N GLY A 111 6.81 -10.74 12.45
CA GLY A 111 6.62 -10.42 13.87
C GLY A 111 6.71 -8.93 14.20
N THR A 112 6.60 -8.04 13.21
CA THR A 112 6.70 -6.59 13.38
C THR A 112 5.71 -5.85 12.50
N LYS A 113 5.40 -4.60 12.86
CA LYS A 113 4.47 -3.75 12.10
C LYS A 113 5.04 -3.33 10.75
N VAL A 114 4.18 -2.86 9.86
CA VAL A 114 4.46 -2.53 8.47
C VAL A 114 4.44 -1.01 8.28
N ILE A 115 5.26 -0.51 7.36
CA ILE A 115 5.20 0.87 6.85
C ILE A 115 4.49 0.87 5.50
N LEU A 116 3.53 1.79 5.30
CA LEU A 116 2.87 2.02 4.02
C LEU A 116 3.38 3.31 3.39
N LEU A 117 3.77 3.24 2.13
CA LEU A 117 4.10 4.39 1.30
C LEU A 117 3.12 4.42 0.12
N ILE A 118 2.27 5.45 0.05
CA ILE A 118 1.25 5.60 -0.99
C ILE A 118 1.52 6.90 -1.72
N ASP A 119 1.98 6.78 -2.96
CA ASP A 119 2.34 7.92 -3.78
C ASP A 119 1.22 8.27 -4.77
N GLU A 120 1.06 9.58 -5.04
CA GLU A 120 0.14 10.13 -6.01
C GLU A 120 -1.32 9.65 -5.84
N TYR A 121 -1.81 9.62 -4.57
CA TYR A 121 -3.16 9.14 -4.25
C TYR A 121 -4.28 9.98 -4.89
N ASP A 122 -3.99 11.19 -5.29
CA ASP A 122 -4.90 12.17 -5.87
C ASP A 122 -5.04 12.06 -7.40
N VAL A 123 -4.07 11.43 -8.08
CA VAL A 123 -4.09 11.31 -9.56
C VAL A 123 -5.31 10.57 -10.08
N PRO A 124 -5.74 9.41 -9.51
CA PRO A 124 -6.95 8.73 -9.95
C PRO A 124 -8.19 9.60 -9.88
N LEU A 125 -8.28 10.47 -8.86
CA LEU A 125 -9.41 11.35 -8.64
C LEU A 125 -9.47 12.48 -9.66
N ALA A 126 -8.31 13.08 -9.97
CA ALA A 126 -8.20 14.08 -11.01
C ALA A 126 -8.59 13.53 -12.39
N LYS A 127 -8.15 12.31 -12.71
CA LYS A 127 -8.49 11.62 -13.95
C LYS A 127 -9.96 11.26 -14.01
N ALA A 128 -10.52 10.75 -12.94
CA ALA A 128 -11.94 10.41 -12.83
C ALA A 128 -12.83 11.65 -12.95
N PHE A 129 -12.41 12.79 -12.40
CA PHE A 129 -13.14 14.05 -12.56
C PHE A 129 -13.22 14.47 -14.03
N ALA A 130 -12.09 14.42 -14.73
CA ALA A 130 -12.04 14.78 -16.16
C ALA A 130 -12.86 13.85 -17.05
N ASN A 131 -13.08 12.59 -16.64
CA ASN A 131 -13.77 11.57 -17.41
C ASN A 131 -15.20 11.22 -16.89
N GLY A 132 -15.69 11.90 -15.87
CA GLY A 132 -17.09 11.82 -15.42
C GLY A 132 -17.44 10.65 -14.50
N TYR A 133 -16.45 9.94 -13.90
CA TYR A 133 -16.67 8.86 -12.92
C TYR A 133 -16.07 9.19 -11.54
N TYR A 134 -16.01 10.48 -11.18
CA TYR A 134 -15.36 10.98 -9.95
C TYR A 134 -15.90 10.32 -8.67
N ASP A 135 -17.22 10.25 -8.51
CA ASP A 135 -17.84 9.74 -7.28
C ASP A 135 -17.51 8.26 -7.03
N GLN A 136 -17.48 7.46 -8.08
CA GLN A 136 -17.10 6.04 -8.01
C GLN A 136 -15.64 5.90 -7.58
N MET A 137 -14.74 6.70 -8.16
CA MET A 137 -13.32 6.68 -7.81
C MET A 137 -13.06 7.19 -6.40
N VAL A 138 -13.75 8.25 -5.97
CA VAL A 138 -13.69 8.74 -4.58
C VAL A 138 -14.11 7.64 -3.61
N PHE A 139 -15.19 6.92 -3.89
CA PHE A 139 -15.66 5.82 -3.05
C PHE A 139 -14.61 4.70 -2.96
N LEU A 140 -14.04 4.30 -4.10
CA LEU A 140 -13.00 3.26 -4.16
C LEU A 140 -11.75 3.62 -3.35
N ILE A 141 -11.17 4.82 -3.63
CA ILE A 141 -9.93 5.27 -2.97
C ILE A 141 -10.16 5.53 -1.48
N ARG A 142 -11.31 6.10 -1.11
CA ARG A 142 -11.68 6.31 0.30
C ARG A 142 -11.71 4.98 1.04
N ASN A 143 -12.42 3.97 0.53
CA ASN A 143 -12.51 2.66 1.17
C ASN A 143 -11.14 1.98 1.30
N LEU A 144 -10.29 2.06 0.28
CA LEU A 144 -8.92 1.56 0.32
C LEU A 144 -8.13 2.21 1.47
N LEU A 145 -8.14 3.55 1.54
CA LEU A 145 -7.40 4.31 2.54
C LEU A 145 -7.97 4.12 3.94
N GLU A 146 -9.30 4.13 4.12
CA GLU A 146 -9.93 3.89 5.42
C GLU A 146 -9.54 2.52 5.99
N GLN A 147 -9.61 1.47 5.21
CA GLN A 147 -9.24 0.15 5.67
C GLN A 147 -7.73 0.02 5.94
N ALA A 148 -6.89 0.64 5.11
CA ALA A 148 -5.45 0.58 5.27
C ALA A 148 -4.93 1.35 6.49
N LEU A 149 -5.58 2.49 6.83
CA LEU A 149 -5.04 3.45 7.80
C LEU A 149 -5.79 3.44 9.14
N LYS A 150 -7.12 3.29 9.14
CA LYS A 150 -7.96 3.59 10.31
C LYS A 150 -8.02 2.45 11.33
N THR A 151 -8.14 1.21 10.89
CA THR A 151 -8.32 0.03 11.75
C THR A 151 -7.25 -1.02 11.56
N ASN A 152 -6.07 -0.61 11.10
CA ASN A 152 -4.96 -1.49 10.79
C ASN A 152 -3.99 -1.56 11.97
N SER A 153 -4.17 -2.52 12.87
CA SER A 153 -3.29 -2.74 14.02
C SER A 153 -1.86 -3.16 13.63
N SER A 154 -1.69 -3.66 12.40
CA SER A 154 -0.40 -4.05 11.84
C SER A 154 0.38 -2.85 11.25
N LEU A 155 -0.22 -1.67 11.21
CA LEU A 155 0.43 -0.47 10.68
C LEU A 155 1.34 0.18 11.73
N LYS A 156 2.59 0.47 11.34
CA LYS A 156 3.54 1.29 12.13
C LYS A 156 3.33 2.77 11.83
N LEU A 157 3.38 3.13 10.56
CA LEU A 157 3.10 4.47 10.03
C LEU A 157 2.75 4.36 8.54
N ALA A 158 2.09 5.39 8.03
CA ALA A 158 1.87 5.57 6.60
C ALA A 158 2.31 6.96 6.15
N VAL A 159 2.85 7.03 4.94
CA VAL A 159 3.15 8.29 4.24
C VAL A 159 2.34 8.32 2.96
N LEU A 160 1.55 9.37 2.78
CA LEU A 160 0.77 9.62 1.57
C LEU A 160 1.30 10.88 0.91
N THR A 161 1.56 10.82 -0.40
CA THR A 161 1.95 11.97 -1.21
C THR A 161 0.93 12.24 -2.31
N GLY A 162 0.77 13.50 -2.67
CA GLY A 162 -0.10 13.96 -3.76
C GLY A 162 0.15 15.44 -4.04
N CYS A 163 -0.19 15.89 -5.24
CA CYS A 163 0.01 17.26 -5.70
C CYS A 163 -1.22 18.15 -5.56
N MET A 164 -2.42 17.56 -5.53
CA MET A 164 -3.68 18.30 -5.49
C MET A 164 -4.22 18.42 -4.08
N ARG A 165 -4.71 19.62 -3.75
CA ARG A 165 -5.59 19.80 -2.59
C ARG A 165 -6.97 19.26 -2.92
N ILE A 166 -7.16 17.97 -2.72
CA ILE A 166 -8.51 17.42 -2.68
C ILE A 166 -9.14 17.87 -1.38
N SER A 167 -10.38 18.35 -1.43
CA SER A 167 -11.05 18.80 -0.21
C SER A 167 -11.03 17.65 0.81
N LYS A 168 -10.55 17.92 2.01
CA LYS A 168 -10.46 16.92 3.09
C LYS A 168 -11.78 16.17 3.31
N GLU A 169 -12.88 16.82 2.95
CA GLU A 169 -14.25 16.32 3.08
C GLU A 169 -14.57 15.13 2.15
N SER A 170 -13.89 14.97 1.01
CA SER A 170 -14.22 13.90 0.09
C SER A 170 -13.51 12.57 0.37
N ILE A 171 -12.28 12.58 0.90
CA ILE A 171 -11.47 11.37 1.11
C ILE A 171 -11.18 11.10 2.57
N PHE A 172 -10.92 12.14 3.35
CA PHE A 172 -10.45 12.02 4.74
C PHE A 172 -11.56 12.27 5.79
N THR A 173 -12.81 12.52 5.40
CA THR A 173 -13.93 12.55 6.31
C THR A 173 -14.06 11.19 7.01
N GLY A 174 -13.63 11.14 8.25
CA GLY A 174 -13.64 9.92 9.04
C GLY A 174 -12.27 9.31 9.33
N LEU A 175 -11.16 9.90 8.86
CA LEU A 175 -9.79 9.48 9.21
C LEU A 175 -9.24 10.17 10.47
N ASN A 176 -10.04 10.99 11.16
CA ASN A 176 -9.71 11.62 12.44
C ASN A 176 -9.99 10.69 13.62
#